data_b1b6f06fada3b9c3f62f5639194f4ab1
#
_entry.id   b1b6f06fada3b9c3f62f5639194f4ab1
#
_cell.length_a   1.000
_cell.length_b   1.000
_cell.length_c   1.000
_cell.angle_alpha   90.00
_cell.angle_beta   90.00
_cell.angle_gamma   90.00
#
_symmetry.space_group_name_H-M   'P 1'
#
loop_
_entity.id
_entity.type
_entity.pdbx_description
1 polymer ?
#
loop_
_entity_poly.entity_id
_entity_poly.type
_entity_poly.pdbx_seq_one_letter_code
_entity_poly.pdbx_strand_id
1 'polypeptide(L)'
;KTEVTQKQWIDIIGHNPSKFKSGDRPVERVSWNSVQDFIKKLNKATGMNYRLPTEAEWEYAARSGGGKEKWAGADEESELGEYAWYYNNSARDGTHSVAGKEPNGLGLYDMMGNVWEWCSDWYDRGYYENSPAKNPQGPSDGSTRVLRGGGWRSKPVHIRTVDRNDFDPDIKKFANIGFRLARDP
;
A
#
# COMPACT_ATOMS: atom_id res chain seq x y z
N LYS A 1 8.21 2.46 6.33
CA LYS A 1 9.13 1.36 6.02
C LYS A 1 8.35 0.12 5.56
N THR A 2 7.28 -0.25 6.25
CA THR A 2 6.39 -1.39 5.97
C THR A 2 4.95 -0.91 5.84
N GLU A 3 4.04 -1.79 5.49
CA GLU A 3 2.59 -1.62 5.70
C GLU A 3 2.31 -1.40 7.20
N VAL A 4 1.19 -0.75 7.54
CA VAL A 4 0.76 -0.60 8.94
C VAL A 4 0.26 -1.94 9.47
N THR A 5 0.81 -2.37 10.61
CA THR A 5 0.50 -3.67 11.20
C THR A 5 -0.82 -3.64 11.99
N GLN A 6 -1.39 -4.84 12.22
CA GLN A 6 -2.58 -5.00 13.06
C GLN A 6 -2.33 -4.52 14.49
N LYS A 7 -1.12 -4.74 15.03
CA LYS A 7 -0.77 -4.24 16.35
C LYS A 7 -0.81 -2.71 16.40
N GLN A 8 -0.17 -2.03 15.45
CA GLN A 8 -0.19 -0.56 15.36
C GLN A 8 -1.61 -0.01 15.21
N TRP A 9 -2.44 -0.69 14.41
CA TRP A 9 -3.85 -0.31 14.25
C TRP A 9 -4.63 -0.44 15.57
N ILE A 10 -4.47 -1.56 16.29
CA ILE A 10 -5.15 -1.81 17.58
C ILE A 10 -4.74 -0.75 18.62
N ASP A 11 -3.46 -0.41 18.68
CA ASP A 11 -2.92 0.56 19.63
C ASP A 11 -3.58 1.96 19.47
N ILE A 12 -4.07 2.32 18.29
CA ILE A 12 -4.70 3.62 17.98
C ILE A 12 -6.23 3.53 17.96
N ILE A 13 -6.80 2.45 17.40
CA ILE A 13 -8.25 2.32 17.15
C ILE A 13 -8.94 1.48 18.20
N GLY A 14 -8.23 0.56 18.87
CA GLY A 14 -8.74 -0.28 19.95
C GLY A 14 -9.36 -1.61 19.51
N HIS A 15 -9.49 -1.90 18.21
CA HIS A 15 -9.99 -3.18 17.71
C HIS A 15 -9.32 -3.59 16.40
N ASN A 16 -9.42 -4.87 16.05
CA ASN A 16 -8.80 -5.42 14.84
C ASN A 16 -9.87 -5.90 13.83
N PRO A 17 -10.03 -5.23 12.66
CA PRO A 17 -10.99 -5.61 11.63
C PRO A 17 -10.52 -6.78 10.76
N SER A 18 -9.22 -7.10 10.76
CA SER A 18 -8.58 -8.01 9.83
C SER A 18 -9.16 -9.43 9.89
N LYS A 19 -9.15 -10.12 8.75
CA LYS A 19 -9.51 -11.53 8.64
C LYS A 19 -8.38 -12.44 9.12
N PHE A 20 -7.16 -12.17 8.66
CA PHE A 20 -5.99 -12.99 8.97
C PHE A 20 -5.27 -12.44 10.21
N LYS A 21 -5.63 -12.93 11.40
CA LYS A 21 -5.21 -12.39 12.69
C LYS A 21 -3.75 -12.72 13.02
N SER A 22 -2.93 -11.68 13.15
CA SER A 22 -1.62 -11.69 13.80
C SER A 22 -1.14 -10.24 13.99
N GLY A 23 -0.52 -9.94 15.10
CA GLY A 23 -0.04 -8.58 15.40
C GLY A 23 0.91 -8.00 14.34
N ASP A 24 1.75 -8.86 13.74
CA ASP A 24 2.80 -8.49 12.79
C ASP A 24 2.35 -8.50 11.32
N ARG A 25 1.14 -8.96 11.04
CA ARG A 25 0.57 -8.88 9.68
C ARG A 25 0.04 -7.48 9.41
N PRO A 26 -0.06 -7.05 8.12
CA PRO A 26 -0.69 -5.79 7.80
C PRO A 26 -2.15 -5.79 8.27
N VAL A 27 -2.64 -4.64 8.70
CA VAL A 27 -4.07 -4.47 8.91
C VAL A 27 -4.77 -4.50 7.54
N GLU A 28 -5.86 -5.26 7.46
CA GLU A 28 -6.71 -5.32 6.25
C GLU A 28 -8.20 -5.21 6.63
N ARG A 29 -9.08 -5.12 5.63
CA ARG A 29 -10.51 -4.77 5.81
C ARG A 29 -10.70 -3.38 6.40
N VAL A 30 -9.87 -2.45 5.99
CA VAL A 30 -9.93 -1.04 6.33
C VAL A 30 -10.34 -0.24 5.09
N SER A 31 -11.30 0.66 5.23
CA SER A 31 -11.67 1.61 4.19
C SER A 31 -10.73 2.81 4.20
N TRP A 32 -10.66 3.55 3.09
CA TRP A 32 -9.90 4.78 3.02
C TRP A 32 -10.33 5.76 4.12
N ASN A 33 -11.63 5.92 4.35
CA ASN A 33 -12.16 6.79 5.40
C ASN A 33 -11.74 6.33 6.81
N SER A 34 -11.75 5.01 7.09
CA SER A 34 -11.28 4.52 8.39
C SER A 34 -9.76 4.68 8.58
N VAL A 35 -8.99 4.68 7.49
CA VAL A 35 -7.57 5.00 7.52
C VAL A 35 -7.33 6.48 7.83
N GLN A 36 -8.15 7.40 7.29
CA GLN A 36 -8.08 8.82 7.67
C GLN A 36 -8.36 9.04 9.16
N ASP A 37 -9.34 8.32 9.73
CA ASP A 37 -9.62 8.38 11.17
C ASP A 37 -8.43 7.86 12.00
N PHE A 38 -7.79 6.77 11.56
CA PHE A 38 -6.57 6.26 12.18
C PHE A 38 -5.45 7.31 12.14
N ILE A 39 -5.18 7.91 10.99
CA ILE A 39 -4.13 8.93 10.81
C ILE A 39 -4.39 10.15 11.70
N LYS A 40 -5.64 10.64 11.74
CA LYS A 40 -6.02 11.76 12.61
C LYS A 40 -5.74 11.47 14.09
N LYS A 41 -6.10 10.27 14.56
CA LYS A 41 -5.84 9.85 15.95
C LYS A 41 -4.35 9.68 16.22
N LEU A 42 -3.61 9.04 15.29
CA LEU A 42 -2.17 8.86 15.39
C LEU A 42 -1.44 10.21 15.49
N ASN A 43 -1.76 11.17 14.62
CA ASN A 43 -1.18 12.50 14.62
C ASN A 43 -1.47 13.24 15.93
N LYS A 44 -2.69 13.14 16.45
CA LYS A 44 -3.04 13.71 17.76
C LYS A 44 -2.23 13.07 18.91
N ALA A 45 -2.00 11.77 18.86
CA ALA A 45 -1.28 11.04 19.91
C ALA A 45 0.23 11.29 19.88
N THR A 46 0.81 11.51 18.70
CA THR A 46 2.27 11.60 18.49
C THR A 46 2.77 13.03 18.30
N GLY A 47 1.90 13.97 17.96
CA GLY A 47 2.29 15.32 17.54
C GLY A 47 2.95 15.39 16.17
N MET A 48 2.92 14.30 15.38
CA MET A 48 3.54 14.19 14.05
C MET A 48 2.51 14.45 12.95
N ASN A 49 3.00 14.59 11.70
CA ASN A 49 2.18 14.78 10.50
C ASN A 49 2.26 13.58 9.57
N TYR A 50 1.70 12.44 10.02
CA TYR A 50 1.52 11.27 9.14
C TYR A 50 0.37 11.50 8.18
N ARG A 51 0.50 10.88 6.99
CA ARG A 51 -0.51 10.90 5.94
C ARG A 51 -0.41 9.63 5.09
N LEU A 52 -1.35 9.40 4.20
CA LEU A 52 -1.14 8.47 3.09
C LEU A 52 -0.11 9.05 2.12
N PRO A 53 0.69 8.23 1.43
CA PRO A 53 1.47 8.67 0.30
C PRO A 53 0.53 9.11 -0.84
N THR A 54 0.95 10.06 -1.66
CA THR A 54 0.34 10.24 -2.99
C THR A 54 0.67 9.03 -3.86
N GLU A 55 -0.10 8.80 -4.92
CA GLU A 55 0.20 7.72 -5.86
C GLU A 55 1.60 7.85 -6.47
N ALA A 56 2.00 9.07 -6.82
CA ALA A 56 3.33 9.33 -7.37
C ALA A 56 4.45 9.08 -6.37
N GLU A 57 4.27 9.46 -5.10
CA GLU A 57 5.23 9.14 -4.03
C GLU A 57 5.35 7.63 -3.82
N TRP A 58 4.22 6.93 -3.85
CA TRP A 58 4.19 5.48 -3.73
C TRP A 58 4.97 4.81 -4.87
N GLU A 59 4.72 5.21 -6.14
CA GLU A 59 5.42 4.64 -7.30
C GLU A 59 6.92 4.98 -7.30
N TYR A 60 7.28 6.23 -6.97
CA TYR A 60 8.66 6.65 -6.81
C TYR A 60 9.40 5.79 -5.78
N ALA A 61 8.75 5.54 -4.64
CA ALA A 61 9.29 4.70 -3.58
C ALA A 61 9.39 3.22 -3.99
N ALA A 62 8.38 2.67 -4.69
CA ALA A 62 8.39 1.30 -5.21
C ALA A 62 9.52 1.07 -6.22
N ARG A 63 9.84 2.09 -7.02
CA ARG A 63 10.94 2.11 -8.01
C ARG A 63 12.28 2.55 -7.42
N SER A 64 12.52 2.31 -6.15
CA SER A 64 13.79 2.58 -5.48
C SER A 64 14.32 4.02 -5.69
N GLY A 65 13.40 5.00 -5.73
CA GLY A 65 13.76 6.41 -5.99
C GLY A 65 13.62 6.82 -7.45
N GLY A 66 12.70 6.21 -8.20
CA GLY A 66 12.40 6.56 -9.59
C GLY A 66 13.15 5.75 -10.64
N GLY A 67 13.66 4.58 -10.28
CA GLY A 67 14.25 3.60 -11.20
C GLY A 67 13.26 3.05 -12.22
N LYS A 68 13.71 2.10 -13.04
CA LYS A 68 12.91 1.46 -14.10
C LYS A 68 12.48 0.05 -13.74
N GLU A 69 12.65 -0.36 -12.48
CA GLU A 69 12.32 -1.70 -12.01
C GLU A 69 10.87 -2.05 -12.34
N LYS A 70 10.69 -3.22 -12.92
CA LYS A 70 9.36 -3.75 -13.26
C LYS A 70 8.58 -4.10 -11.99
N TRP A 71 9.28 -4.68 -11.03
CA TRP A 71 8.83 -4.96 -9.67
C TRP A 71 9.79 -4.32 -8.66
N ALA A 72 9.31 -3.94 -7.49
CA ALA A 72 10.16 -3.31 -6.49
C ALA A 72 11.25 -4.27 -5.99
N GLY A 73 12.49 -3.99 -6.34
CA GLY A 73 13.66 -4.81 -6.03
C GLY A 73 13.98 -5.91 -7.05
N ALA A 74 13.13 -6.15 -8.08
CA ALA A 74 13.34 -7.20 -9.07
C ALA A 74 12.95 -6.75 -10.50
N ASP A 75 13.69 -7.20 -11.49
CA ASP A 75 13.37 -7.03 -12.91
C ASP A 75 12.87 -8.31 -13.56
N GLU A 76 13.27 -9.47 -13.03
CA GLU A 76 12.90 -10.79 -13.53
C GLU A 76 11.83 -11.44 -12.65
N GLU A 77 10.85 -12.13 -13.28
CA GLU A 77 9.78 -12.80 -12.54
C GLU A 77 10.30 -13.94 -11.65
N SER A 78 11.42 -14.55 -11.98
CA SER A 78 12.08 -15.59 -11.19
C SER A 78 12.54 -15.10 -9.81
N GLU A 79 12.87 -13.82 -9.68
CA GLU A 79 13.34 -13.18 -8.44
C GLU A 79 12.18 -12.70 -7.55
N LEU A 80 10.98 -12.54 -8.14
CA LEU A 80 9.83 -11.91 -7.47
C LEU A 80 9.46 -12.56 -6.14
N GLY A 81 9.69 -13.87 -6.00
CA GLY A 81 9.44 -14.60 -4.77
C GLY A 81 10.30 -14.18 -3.58
N GLU A 82 11.43 -13.51 -3.82
CA GLU A 82 12.31 -12.99 -2.77
C GLU A 82 11.79 -11.67 -2.19
N TYR A 83 11.04 -10.89 -2.98
CA TYR A 83 10.58 -9.55 -2.63
C TYR A 83 9.09 -9.46 -2.28
N ALA A 84 8.27 -10.42 -2.71
CA ALA A 84 6.81 -10.28 -2.65
C ALA A 84 6.08 -11.52 -2.11
N TRP A 85 5.00 -11.27 -1.34
CA TRP A 85 3.96 -12.24 -1.03
C TRP A 85 2.82 -12.10 -2.03
N TYR A 86 2.69 -13.01 -2.98
CA TYR A 86 1.76 -12.93 -4.09
C TYR A 86 1.14 -14.30 -4.42
N TYR A 87 0.39 -14.42 -5.49
CA TYR A 87 -0.39 -15.62 -5.82
C TYR A 87 0.41 -16.93 -5.75
N ASN A 88 1.64 -16.96 -6.28
CA ASN A 88 2.40 -18.22 -6.38
C ASN A 88 2.92 -18.72 -5.02
N ASN A 89 3.07 -17.86 -4.01
CA ASN A 89 3.64 -18.23 -2.72
C ASN A 89 2.75 -17.92 -1.50
N SER A 90 1.56 -17.33 -1.68
CA SER A 90 0.68 -16.97 -0.56
C SER A 90 -0.83 -17.09 -0.84
N ALA A 91 -1.25 -17.54 -2.02
CA ALA A 91 -2.67 -17.59 -2.41
C ALA A 91 -3.57 -18.42 -1.46
N ARG A 92 -3.01 -19.35 -0.69
CA ARG A 92 -3.74 -20.20 0.26
C ARG A 92 -3.66 -19.71 1.70
N ASP A 93 -2.65 -18.89 2.04
CA ASP A 93 -2.28 -18.55 3.41
C ASP A 93 -2.77 -17.17 3.84
N GLY A 94 -3.16 -16.33 2.87
CA GLY A 94 -3.59 -14.96 3.09
C GLY A 94 -2.42 -13.98 3.21
N THR A 95 -2.57 -12.97 4.08
CA THR A 95 -1.48 -12.01 4.37
C THR A 95 -0.37 -12.66 5.19
N HIS A 96 0.83 -12.15 5.12
CA HIS A 96 2.02 -12.56 5.88
C HIS A 96 2.52 -11.43 6.78
N SER A 97 3.38 -11.74 7.75
CA SER A 97 4.04 -10.74 8.58
C SER A 97 4.81 -9.76 7.71
N VAL A 98 4.73 -8.47 8.03
CA VAL A 98 5.46 -7.43 7.29
C VAL A 98 6.98 -7.65 7.40
N ALA A 99 7.72 -7.17 6.40
CA ALA A 99 9.17 -7.34 6.30
C ALA A 99 9.65 -8.82 6.33
N GLY A 100 8.80 -9.74 5.88
CA GLY A 100 9.15 -11.16 5.74
C GLY A 100 9.85 -11.50 4.43
N LYS A 101 10.07 -10.52 3.56
CA LYS A 101 10.76 -10.61 2.27
C LYS A 101 11.88 -9.57 2.21
N GLU A 102 12.68 -9.59 1.14
CA GLU A 102 13.74 -8.62 0.94
C GLU A 102 13.18 -7.22 0.64
N PRO A 103 13.84 -6.15 1.08
CA PRO A 103 13.45 -4.78 0.78
C PRO A 103 13.91 -4.36 -0.62
N ASN A 104 13.28 -3.32 -1.17
CA ASN A 104 13.78 -2.66 -2.38
C ASN A 104 15.03 -1.79 -2.08
N GLY A 105 15.58 -1.14 -3.10
CA GLY A 105 16.79 -0.31 -3.02
C GLY A 105 16.71 0.88 -2.03
N LEU A 106 15.51 1.29 -1.60
CA LEU A 106 15.31 2.29 -0.53
C LEU A 106 15.10 1.66 0.86
N GLY A 107 15.24 0.35 1.01
CA GLY A 107 14.99 -0.35 2.26
C GLY A 107 13.52 -0.41 2.66
N LEU A 108 12.60 -0.33 1.69
CA LEU A 108 11.15 -0.45 1.88
C LEU A 108 10.70 -1.88 1.59
N TYR A 109 9.94 -2.45 2.49
CA TYR A 109 9.43 -3.81 2.42
C TYR A 109 8.00 -3.83 1.90
N ASP A 110 7.61 -4.98 1.35
CA ASP A 110 6.22 -5.27 0.97
C ASP A 110 5.62 -4.21 0.02
N MET A 111 6.49 -3.61 -0.85
CA MET A 111 6.02 -2.65 -1.86
C MET A 111 5.18 -3.32 -2.94
N MET A 112 5.18 -4.67 -2.97
CA MET A 112 4.37 -5.48 -3.86
C MET A 112 3.85 -6.70 -3.13
N GLY A 113 2.61 -7.09 -3.45
CA GLY A 113 1.96 -8.22 -2.81
C GLY A 113 1.46 -7.89 -1.41
N ASN A 114 1.34 -8.86 -0.55
CA ASN A 114 0.75 -8.82 0.78
C ASN A 114 -0.63 -8.15 0.77
N VAL A 115 -0.74 -6.82 0.84
CA VAL A 115 -2.01 -6.10 0.65
C VAL A 115 -1.88 -4.97 -0.38
N TRP A 116 -2.96 -4.70 -1.12
CA TRP A 116 -3.14 -3.46 -1.84
C TRP A 116 -3.11 -2.29 -0.87
N GLU A 117 -2.50 -1.19 -1.25
CA GLU A 117 -2.31 -0.05 -0.38
C GLU A 117 -3.06 1.19 -0.85
N TRP A 118 -3.87 1.76 0.05
CA TRP A 118 -4.53 3.03 -0.18
C TRP A 118 -3.51 4.17 -0.37
N CYS A 119 -3.71 4.95 -1.44
CA CYS A 119 -3.06 6.25 -1.63
C CYS A 119 -4.03 7.40 -1.32
N SER A 120 -3.50 8.62 -1.22
CA SER A 120 -4.32 9.81 -0.95
C SER A 120 -5.19 10.22 -2.12
N ASP A 121 -4.76 9.89 -3.34
CA ASP A 121 -5.30 10.39 -4.61
C ASP A 121 -6.69 9.83 -4.93
N TRP A 122 -7.53 10.67 -5.50
CA TRP A 122 -8.66 10.21 -6.29
C TRP A 122 -8.16 9.51 -7.56
N TYR A 123 -8.87 8.49 -8.00
CA TYR A 123 -8.49 7.75 -9.19
C TYR A 123 -9.07 8.42 -10.46
N ASP A 124 -8.20 8.64 -11.43
CA ASP A 124 -8.54 8.93 -12.81
C ASP A 124 -7.55 8.16 -13.71
N ARG A 125 -8.09 7.43 -14.67
CA ARG A 125 -7.29 6.61 -15.59
C ARG A 125 -6.35 7.46 -16.44
N GLY A 126 -6.79 8.63 -16.89
CA GLY A 126 -6.07 9.54 -17.77
C GLY A 126 -5.25 10.62 -17.05
N TYR A 127 -5.27 10.66 -15.73
CA TYR A 127 -4.66 11.76 -14.95
C TYR A 127 -3.24 12.09 -15.38
N TYR A 128 -2.39 11.09 -15.57
CA TYR A 128 -0.97 11.29 -15.87
C TYR A 128 -0.68 11.80 -17.29
N GLU A 129 -1.64 11.81 -18.19
CA GLU A 129 -1.48 12.42 -19.52
C GLU A 129 -1.30 13.94 -19.44
N ASN A 130 -1.89 14.57 -18.42
CA ASN A 130 -1.88 16.04 -18.23
C ASN A 130 -1.49 16.45 -16.79
N SER A 131 -0.87 15.56 -16.02
CA SER A 131 -0.50 15.86 -14.64
C SER A 131 0.67 16.85 -14.55
N PRO A 132 0.79 17.61 -13.44
CA PRO A 132 2.00 18.36 -13.15
C PRO A 132 3.23 17.45 -13.13
N ALA A 133 4.35 17.94 -13.69
CA ALA A 133 5.61 17.20 -13.70
C ALA A 133 6.25 17.07 -12.31
N LYS A 134 5.84 17.88 -11.35
CA LYS A 134 6.38 17.89 -9.98
C LYS A 134 5.25 17.66 -8.98
N ASN A 135 5.46 16.69 -8.09
CA ASN A 135 4.59 16.38 -6.96
C ASN A 135 3.09 16.30 -7.34
N PRO A 136 2.70 15.49 -8.35
CA PRO A 136 1.30 15.32 -8.70
C PRO A 136 0.50 14.78 -7.51
N GLN A 137 -0.69 15.36 -7.27
CA GLN A 137 -1.54 15.07 -6.11
C GLN A 137 -2.81 14.30 -6.48
N GLY A 138 -2.92 13.85 -7.74
CA GLY A 138 -4.16 13.30 -8.26
C GLY A 138 -5.19 14.37 -8.63
N PRO A 139 -6.35 13.94 -9.15
CA PRO A 139 -7.47 14.84 -9.42
C PRO A 139 -8.00 15.49 -8.12
N SER A 140 -8.64 16.68 -8.25
CA SER A 140 -9.25 17.39 -7.12
C SER A 140 -10.44 16.67 -6.51
N ASP A 141 -11.12 15.85 -7.30
CA ASP A 141 -12.31 15.07 -6.91
C ASP A 141 -12.38 13.73 -7.68
N GLY A 142 -13.27 12.85 -7.26
CA GLY A 142 -13.47 11.55 -7.88
C GLY A 142 -14.45 10.68 -7.08
N SER A 143 -14.75 9.49 -7.61
CA SER A 143 -15.63 8.52 -6.96
C SER A 143 -14.89 7.39 -6.24
N THR A 144 -13.64 7.13 -6.63
CA THR A 144 -12.81 6.05 -6.09
C THR A 144 -11.41 6.54 -5.73
N ARG A 145 -10.78 5.89 -4.77
CA ARG A 145 -9.40 6.17 -4.34
C ARG A 145 -8.43 5.16 -4.92
N VAL A 146 -7.21 5.63 -5.20
CA VAL A 146 -6.13 4.81 -5.76
C VAL A 146 -5.69 3.72 -4.80
N LEU A 147 -5.43 2.53 -5.36
CA LEU A 147 -4.76 1.39 -4.73
C LEU A 147 -3.51 1.02 -5.54
N ARG A 148 -2.43 0.68 -4.83
CA ARG A 148 -1.15 0.29 -5.43
C ARG A 148 -0.61 -1.01 -4.82
N GLY A 149 0.35 -1.66 -5.51
CA GLY A 149 1.19 -2.75 -5.03
C GLY A 149 0.65 -4.16 -5.24
N GLY A 150 -0.65 -4.34 -5.40
CA GLY A 150 -1.24 -5.67 -5.44
C GLY A 150 -1.40 -6.28 -4.04
N GLY A 151 -1.87 -7.52 -3.96
CA GLY A 151 -2.03 -8.22 -2.69
C GLY A 151 -1.66 -9.70 -2.79
N TRP A 152 -1.72 -10.43 -1.69
CA TRP A 152 -1.29 -11.82 -1.52
C TRP A 152 -1.86 -12.83 -2.55
N ARG A 153 -2.94 -12.51 -3.23
CA ARG A 153 -3.55 -13.34 -4.29
C ARG A 153 -3.42 -12.75 -5.69
N SER A 154 -2.70 -11.65 -5.87
CA SER A 154 -2.47 -11.03 -7.17
C SER A 154 -1.43 -11.82 -7.97
N LYS A 155 -1.66 -11.97 -9.27
CA LYS A 155 -0.68 -12.58 -10.18
C LYS A 155 0.47 -11.60 -10.46
N PRO A 156 1.64 -12.07 -10.92
CA PRO A 156 2.80 -11.21 -11.22
C PRO A 156 2.49 -9.99 -12.09
N VAL A 157 1.61 -10.15 -13.08
CA VAL A 157 1.19 -9.07 -13.97
C VAL A 157 0.39 -7.95 -13.28
N HIS A 158 -0.16 -8.20 -12.09
CA HIS A 158 -0.97 -7.25 -11.32
C HIS A 158 -0.27 -6.69 -10.07
N ILE A 159 1.04 -6.91 -9.95
CA ILE A 159 1.86 -6.37 -8.85
C ILE A 159 3.09 -5.62 -9.35
N ARG A 160 3.09 -5.20 -10.62
CA ARG A 160 4.18 -4.35 -11.16
C ARG A 160 4.11 -2.96 -10.52
N THR A 161 5.26 -2.30 -10.48
CA THR A 161 5.37 -0.95 -9.92
C THR A 161 4.43 0.06 -10.57
N VAL A 162 4.02 -0.18 -11.82
CA VAL A 162 3.10 0.68 -12.60
C VAL A 162 1.62 0.31 -12.47
N ASP A 163 1.30 -0.84 -11.90
CA ASP A 163 -0.10 -1.28 -11.86
C ASP A 163 -0.92 -0.44 -10.90
N ARG A 164 -2.05 0.02 -11.40
CA ARG A 164 -3.01 0.87 -10.72
C ARG A 164 -4.31 0.13 -10.51
N ASN A 165 -4.94 0.34 -9.39
CA ASN A 165 -6.29 -0.11 -9.09
C ASN A 165 -7.02 0.97 -8.31
N ASP A 166 -8.32 0.81 -8.13
CA ASP A 166 -9.14 1.76 -7.40
C ASP A 166 -10.32 1.08 -6.71
N PHE A 167 -10.80 1.70 -5.66
CA PHE A 167 -12.03 1.29 -5.00
C PHE A 167 -12.75 2.46 -4.33
N ASP A 168 -14.04 2.25 -4.08
CA ASP A 168 -14.88 3.11 -3.25
C ASP A 168 -14.21 3.33 -1.87
N PRO A 169 -14.06 4.61 -1.41
CA PRO A 169 -13.41 4.94 -0.15
C PRO A 169 -14.07 4.35 1.10
N ASP A 170 -15.30 3.87 1.02
CA ASP A 170 -16.02 3.25 2.15
C ASP A 170 -15.93 1.71 2.20
N ILE A 171 -15.32 1.08 1.19
CA ILE A 171 -15.24 -0.38 1.12
C ILE A 171 -14.36 -0.96 2.24
N LYS A 172 -14.88 -1.96 2.99
CA LYS A 172 -14.18 -2.62 4.12
C LYS A 172 -14.07 -4.14 4.00
N LYS A 173 -14.62 -4.74 2.95
CA LYS A 173 -14.82 -6.20 2.90
C LYS A 173 -13.62 -7.02 2.44
N PHE A 174 -12.61 -6.39 1.84
CA PHE A 174 -11.51 -7.10 1.21
C PHE A 174 -10.33 -7.35 2.15
N ALA A 175 -10.02 -8.63 2.35
CA ALA A 175 -8.91 -9.08 3.19
C ALA A 175 -7.54 -9.00 2.50
N ASN A 176 -7.40 -8.10 1.56
CA ASN A 176 -6.18 -7.81 0.80
C ASN A 176 -6.02 -6.32 0.49
N ILE A 177 -6.68 -5.46 1.29
CA ILE A 177 -6.52 -4.00 1.21
C ILE A 177 -6.14 -3.46 2.58
N GLY A 178 -5.01 -2.80 2.64
CA GLY A 178 -4.43 -2.11 3.78
C GLY A 178 -3.81 -0.78 3.37
N PHE A 179 -2.74 -0.36 4.02
CA PHE A 179 -2.07 0.91 3.72
C PHE A 179 -0.69 1.01 4.37
N ARG A 180 0.12 1.94 3.88
CA ARG A 180 1.33 2.44 4.56
C ARG A 180 1.24 3.93 4.82
N LEU A 181 2.12 4.43 5.69
CA LEU A 181 2.20 5.84 6.03
C LEU A 181 3.38 6.51 5.34
N ALA A 182 3.17 7.75 4.93
CA ALA A 182 4.20 8.74 4.64
C ALA A 182 4.24 9.79 5.76
N ARG A 183 5.35 10.50 5.87
CA ARG A 183 5.52 11.63 6.77
C ARG A 183 6.42 12.65 6.10
N ASP A 184 6.03 13.89 6.18
CA ASP A 184 6.91 14.99 5.78
C ASP A 184 8.06 15.15 6.80
N PRO A 185 9.22 15.62 6.36
CA PRO A 185 10.40 15.79 7.20
C PRO A 185 10.17 16.62 8.46
#